data_0dcb87d782d63a2ada867c45990b5536
#
_entry.id   0dcb87d782d63a2ada867c45990b5536
#
_cell.length_a   1.000
_cell.length_b   1.000
_cell.length_c   1.000
_cell.angle_alpha   90.00
_cell.angle_beta   90.00
_cell.angle_gamma   90.00
#
_symmetry.space_group_name_H-M   'P 1'
#
loop_
_entity.id
_entity.type
_entity.pdbx_description
1 polymer ?
#
loop_
_entity_poly.entity_id
_entity_poly.type
_entity_poly.pdbx_seq_one_letter_code
_entity_poly.pdbx_strand_id
1 'polypeptide(L)'
;MSAILQKFSEASNLVSFSQKQMRDRVYDAYFNYLEDVKSDELPEKIRIIFDSVKLRLISTIPYGHIDNCDAAHVAEDIHYLAGFMRMHCSRT
;
A
#
# COMPACT_ATOMS: atom_id res chain seq x y z
N MET A 1 -9.46 5.95 16.63
CA MET A 1 -9.11 5.22 15.39
C MET A 1 -7.70 5.57 14.99
N SER A 2 -6.95 4.60 14.52
CA SER A 2 -5.56 4.83 14.12
C SER A 2 -5.48 5.61 12.80
N ALA A 3 -4.64 6.65 12.77
CA ALA A 3 -4.38 7.38 11.53
C ALA A 3 -3.74 6.47 10.46
N ILE A 4 -2.95 5.49 10.89
CA ILE A 4 -2.34 4.52 9.99
C ILE A 4 -3.41 3.63 9.34
N LEU A 5 -4.38 3.16 10.12
CA LEU A 5 -5.50 2.39 9.58
C LEU A 5 -6.24 3.17 8.50
N GLN A 6 -6.51 4.45 8.77
CA GLN A 6 -7.19 5.30 7.79
C GLN A 6 -6.38 5.42 6.50
N LYS A 7 -5.06 5.60 6.60
CA LYS A 7 -4.19 5.69 5.43
C LYS A 7 -4.25 4.42 4.58
N PHE A 8 -4.17 3.26 5.20
CA PHE A 8 -4.27 1.99 4.47
C PHE A 8 -5.65 1.80 3.84
N SER A 9 -6.71 2.18 4.56
CA SER A 9 -8.07 2.07 4.03
C SER A 9 -8.26 2.95 2.81
N GLU A 10 -7.78 4.18 2.86
CA GLU A 10 -7.89 5.11 1.72
C GLU A 10 -7.02 4.67 0.55
N ALA A 11 -5.82 4.14 0.82
CA ALA A 11 -4.96 3.60 -0.24
C ALA A 11 -5.65 2.42 -0.93
N SER A 12 -6.24 1.51 -0.17
CA SER A 12 -6.98 0.37 -0.71
C SER A 12 -8.18 0.82 -1.54
N ASN A 13 -8.91 1.82 -1.07
CA ASN A 13 -10.05 2.37 -1.80
C ASN A 13 -9.61 3.01 -3.11
N LEU A 14 -8.51 3.75 -3.10
CA LEU A 14 -8.00 4.37 -4.32
C LEU A 14 -7.65 3.32 -5.36
N VAL A 15 -6.98 2.25 -4.96
CA VAL A 15 -6.63 1.16 -5.86
C VAL A 15 -7.89 0.50 -6.43
N SER A 16 -8.95 0.37 -5.63
CA SER A 16 -10.19 -0.28 -6.06
C SER A 16 -11.05 0.59 -6.97
N PHE A 17 -11.12 1.89 -6.70
CA PHE A 17 -12.12 2.76 -7.32
C PHE A 17 -11.58 3.78 -8.29
N SER A 18 -10.25 3.94 -8.40
CA SER A 18 -9.67 4.85 -9.37
C SER A 18 -9.92 4.34 -10.80
N GLN A 19 -10.12 5.26 -11.74
CA GLN A 19 -10.30 4.92 -13.14
C GLN A 19 -8.98 4.86 -13.91
N LYS A 20 -7.86 5.15 -13.26
CA LYS A 20 -6.54 5.08 -13.88
C LYS A 20 -6.11 3.63 -14.06
N GLN A 21 -5.04 3.42 -14.84
CA GLN A 21 -4.43 2.10 -14.97
C GLN A 21 -3.88 1.63 -13.62
N MET A 22 -3.79 0.31 -13.45
CA MET A 22 -3.37 -0.26 -12.16
C MET A 22 -2.01 0.29 -11.69
N ARG A 23 -1.04 0.42 -12.58
CA ARG A 23 0.28 0.95 -12.21
C ARG A 23 0.21 2.38 -11.69
N ASP A 24 -0.70 3.19 -12.23
CA ASP A 24 -0.89 4.56 -11.74
C ASP A 24 -1.62 4.58 -10.41
N ARG A 25 -2.58 3.67 -10.24
CA ARG A 25 -3.32 3.54 -8.98
C ARG A 25 -2.41 3.21 -7.81
N VAL A 26 -1.49 2.26 -8.01
CA VAL A 26 -0.61 1.84 -6.91
C VAL A 26 0.39 2.95 -6.54
N TYR A 27 0.90 3.70 -7.52
CA TYR A 27 1.74 4.87 -7.23
C TYR A 27 0.95 5.93 -6.47
N ASP A 28 -0.25 6.26 -6.93
CA ASP A 28 -1.08 7.27 -6.27
C ASP A 28 -1.42 6.84 -4.84
N ALA A 29 -1.78 5.57 -4.65
CA ALA A 29 -2.11 5.07 -3.33
C ALA A 29 -0.92 5.18 -2.38
N TYR A 30 0.26 4.80 -2.85
CA TYR A 30 1.46 4.86 -2.02
C TYR A 30 1.86 6.30 -1.72
N PHE A 31 2.01 7.13 -2.74
CA PHE A 31 2.54 8.48 -2.55
C PHE A 31 1.55 9.44 -1.89
N ASN A 32 0.25 9.19 -2.02
CA ASN A 32 -0.76 10.02 -1.37
C ASN A 32 -1.02 9.63 0.08
N TYR A 33 -0.89 8.33 0.42
CA TYR A 33 -1.32 7.86 1.73
C TYR A 33 -0.27 7.09 2.51
N LEU A 34 0.64 6.40 1.87
CA LEU A 34 1.54 5.45 2.54
C LEU A 34 2.99 5.92 2.64
N GLU A 35 3.36 6.95 1.92
CA GLU A 35 4.77 7.39 1.82
C GLU A 35 5.37 7.72 3.19
N ASP A 36 4.61 8.34 4.06
CA ASP A 36 5.10 8.76 5.37
C ASP A 36 4.87 7.73 6.48
N VAL A 37 4.28 6.58 6.16
CA VAL A 37 4.14 5.48 7.11
C VAL A 37 5.48 4.79 7.26
N LYS A 38 5.91 4.58 8.50
CA LYS A 38 7.16 3.88 8.80
C LYS A 38 6.85 2.44 9.14
N SER A 39 7.69 1.52 8.65
CA SER A 39 7.45 0.08 8.88
C SER A 39 7.50 -0.29 10.35
N ASP A 40 8.31 0.42 11.18
CA ASP A 40 8.37 0.15 12.61
C ASP A 40 7.11 0.54 13.36
N GLU A 41 6.22 1.32 12.74
CA GLU A 41 4.90 1.64 13.30
C GLU A 41 3.87 0.53 13.07
N LEU A 42 4.22 -0.48 12.27
CA LEU A 42 3.32 -1.56 11.87
C LEU A 42 3.57 -2.82 12.70
N PRO A 43 2.55 -3.69 12.85
CA PRO A 43 2.77 -5.01 13.44
C PRO A 43 3.83 -5.79 12.67
N GLU A 44 4.64 -6.53 13.40
CA GLU A 44 5.79 -7.24 12.84
C GLU A 44 5.43 -8.12 11.66
N LYS A 45 4.27 -8.76 11.72
CA LYS A 45 3.83 -9.72 10.69
C LYS A 45 3.70 -9.10 9.31
N ILE A 46 3.40 -7.81 9.22
CA ILE A 46 3.17 -7.16 7.93
C ILE A 46 4.29 -6.21 7.52
N ARG A 47 5.33 -6.05 8.34
CA ARG A 47 6.45 -5.16 8.01
C ARG A 47 7.15 -5.57 6.71
N ILE A 48 7.38 -6.87 6.53
CA ILE A 48 8.04 -7.38 5.33
C ILE A 48 7.22 -7.07 4.10
N ILE A 49 5.89 -7.24 4.19
CA ILE A 49 4.98 -6.97 3.07
C ILE A 49 5.00 -5.49 2.73
N PHE A 50 4.93 -4.63 3.74
CA PHE A 50 4.96 -3.18 3.53
C PHE A 50 6.28 -2.73 2.92
N ASP A 51 7.41 -3.24 3.43
CA ASP A 51 8.73 -2.91 2.90
C ASP A 51 8.89 -3.39 1.46
N SER A 52 8.29 -4.53 1.12
CA SER A 52 8.30 -5.04 -0.25
C SER A 52 7.53 -4.13 -1.20
N VAL A 53 6.36 -3.63 -0.79
CA VAL A 53 5.59 -2.67 -1.57
C VAL A 53 6.41 -1.41 -1.82
N LYS A 54 7.00 -0.87 -0.76
CA LYS A 54 7.81 0.34 -0.83
C LYS A 54 8.98 0.15 -1.79
N LEU A 55 9.71 -0.94 -1.64
CA LEU A 55 10.88 -1.21 -2.46
C LEU A 55 10.52 -1.36 -3.93
N ARG A 56 9.45 -2.10 -4.23
CA ARG A 56 9.00 -2.29 -5.62
C ARG A 56 8.65 -0.99 -6.29
N LEU A 57 7.95 -0.10 -5.59
CA LEU A 57 7.54 1.18 -6.16
C LEU A 57 8.70 2.14 -6.31
N ILE A 58 9.53 2.27 -5.28
CA ILE A 58 10.64 3.22 -5.28
C ILE A 58 11.70 2.82 -6.29
N SER A 59 11.99 1.53 -6.41
CA SER A 59 13.03 1.04 -7.33
C SER A 59 12.66 1.23 -8.80
N THR A 60 11.37 1.43 -9.12
CA THR A 60 10.95 1.65 -10.51
C THR A 60 10.93 3.12 -10.92
N ILE A 61 11.05 4.05 -9.99
CA ILE A 61 10.98 5.49 -10.30
C ILE A 61 11.99 5.90 -11.40
N PRO A 62 13.28 5.48 -11.34
CA PRO A 62 14.23 5.86 -12.39
C PRO A 62 13.88 5.33 -13.78
N TYR A 63 13.04 4.30 -13.86
CA TYR A 63 12.68 3.66 -15.13
C TYR A 63 11.30 4.08 -15.63
N GLY A 64 10.65 4.98 -14.90
CA GLY A 64 9.41 5.57 -15.33
C GLY A 64 8.14 4.92 -14.77
N HIS A 65 8.09 3.59 -14.70
CA HIS A 65 6.88 2.92 -14.19
C HIS A 65 7.15 1.45 -13.87
N ILE A 66 6.31 0.92 -13.00
CA ILE A 66 6.26 -0.50 -12.64
C ILE A 66 5.50 -1.25 -13.76
N ASP A 67 5.86 -2.52 -14.02
CA ASP A 67 5.10 -3.30 -15.00
C ASP A 67 3.75 -3.74 -14.42
N ASN A 68 2.86 -4.23 -15.32
CA ASN A 68 1.49 -4.55 -14.92
C ASN A 68 1.41 -5.71 -13.94
N CYS A 69 2.29 -6.71 -14.05
CA CYS A 69 2.30 -7.85 -13.13
C CYS A 69 2.71 -7.42 -11.73
N ASP A 70 3.76 -6.61 -11.62
CA ASP A 70 4.20 -6.11 -10.32
C ASP A 70 3.17 -5.14 -9.74
N ALA A 71 2.52 -4.34 -10.57
CA ALA A 71 1.45 -3.45 -10.12
C ALA A 71 0.30 -4.24 -9.50
N ALA A 72 -0.10 -5.34 -10.13
CA ALA A 72 -1.15 -6.21 -9.59
C ALA A 72 -0.75 -6.80 -8.23
N HIS A 73 0.50 -7.24 -8.09
CA HIS A 73 1.01 -7.73 -6.81
C HIS A 73 0.99 -6.65 -5.73
N VAL A 74 1.44 -5.45 -6.07
CA VAL A 74 1.41 -4.34 -5.12
C VAL A 74 -0.02 -4.02 -4.71
N ALA A 75 -0.95 -4.03 -5.66
CA ALA A 75 -2.37 -3.79 -5.37
C ALA A 75 -2.92 -4.82 -4.39
N GLU A 76 -2.63 -6.10 -4.61
CA GLU A 76 -3.03 -7.16 -3.69
C GLU A 76 -2.43 -6.97 -2.31
N ASP A 77 -1.15 -6.60 -2.24
CA ASP A 77 -0.47 -6.35 -0.97
C ASP A 77 -1.09 -5.17 -0.24
N ILE A 78 -1.45 -4.10 -0.94
CA ILE A 78 -2.10 -2.94 -0.32
C ILE A 78 -3.45 -3.36 0.28
N HIS A 79 -4.24 -4.15 -0.46
CA HIS A 79 -5.52 -4.66 0.06
C HIS A 79 -5.32 -5.56 1.27
N TYR A 80 -4.31 -6.43 1.22
CA TYR A 80 -3.99 -7.31 2.34
C TYR A 80 -3.60 -6.50 3.58
N LEU A 81 -2.73 -5.51 3.41
CA LEU A 81 -2.29 -4.66 4.51
C LEU A 81 -3.47 -3.90 5.13
N ALA A 82 -4.35 -3.36 4.30
CA ALA A 82 -5.53 -2.65 4.78
C ALA A 82 -6.45 -3.58 5.58
N GLY A 83 -6.68 -4.79 5.07
CA GLY A 83 -7.49 -5.79 5.76
C GLY A 83 -6.88 -6.22 7.08
N PHE A 84 -5.57 -6.47 7.09
CA PHE A 84 -4.86 -6.86 8.31
C PHE A 84 -4.95 -5.75 9.38
N MET A 85 -4.70 -4.50 8.99
CA MET A 85 -4.75 -3.39 9.93
C MET A 85 -6.15 -3.18 10.48
N ARG A 86 -7.18 -3.37 9.65
CA ARG A 86 -8.56 -3.26 10.09
C ARG A 86 -8.87 -4.29 11.17
N MET A 87 -8.46 -5.53 10.97
CA MET A 87 -8.66 -6.58 11.96
C MET A 87 -7.81 -6.37 13.20
N HIS A 88 -6.56 -5.96 13.01
CA HIS A 88 -5.63 -5.72 14.12
C HIS A 88 -6.16 -4.60 15.03
N CYS A 89 -6.60 -3.50 14.46
CA CYS A 89 -7.10 -2.36 15.23
C CYS A 89 -8.44 -2.67 15.91
N SER A 90 -9.28 -3.51 15.31
CA SER A 90 -10.57 -3.85 15.90
C SER A 90 -10.45 -4.77 17.11
N ARG A 91 -9.30 -5.42 17.31
CA ARG A 91 -9.06 -6.29 18.46
C ARG A 91 -8.50 -5.56 19.67
N THR A 92 -8.12 -4.33 19.48
CA THR A 92 -7.62 -3.49 20.56
C THR A 92 -8.70 -2.51 21.01
#